data_87d7d07053fc1f1af6917e29157df5bf
#
_entry.id   87d7d07053fc1f1af6917e29157df5bf
#
_cell.length_a   1.000
_cell.length_b   1.000
_cell.length_c   1.000
_cell.angle_alpha   90.00
_cell.angle_beta   90.00
_cell.angle_gamma   90.00
#
_symmetry.space_group_name_H-M   'P 1'
#
loop_
_entity.id
_entity.type
_entity.pdbx_description
1 polymer ?
#
loop_
_entity_poly.entity_id
_entity_poly.type
_entity_poly.pdbx_seq_one_letter_code
_entity_poly.pdbx_strand_id
1 'polypeptide(L)'
;MQCMNRCAVGWSLLGVLLVGGRVAPVDAGQLVYLATSEDKQITAFDLDQDSGKLVPRFRLETPGNLGPLCFSPDTSYVYAALTGTPEAAAAVATLARAADGSLQLVGTAAITGRTPYIRTNKSGTILLAAHYGTGEVTVYRIRKGICTAELLDRQKTEREAHCIEIDPSGRFVYVPHTAPNKVYQFRLLGDSGKLQPLDPPFAPGPDPDHRYHEPRHYAHHPTLAMGFTSNENGGGISSWKWDAQSGKLTRVQTLGTLPPGYREGSAAADIRITPNGRFAYVSNRDTEKRPAGSTFQDTLAAVAIDGKTGAMKIVGHYPTGHFPRSFCIDVTGRYLFAAGQLSNDLFAYRIDQKTGALVHLATYPTGGVPIWVMCGSVK
;
A
#
# COMPACT_ATOMS: atom_id res chain seq x y z
N MET A 1 29.19 -38.31 79.14
CA MET A 1 29.32 -37.09 78.35
C MET A 1 28.61 -37.38 77.04
N GLN A 2 27.51 -36.75 76.79
CA GLN A 2 26.48 -37.14 75.84
C GLN A 2 26.81 -36.67 74.42
N CYS A 3 26.76 -37.58 73.48
CA CYS A 3 26.68 -37.29 72.05
C CYS A 3 25.18 -37.21 71.63
N MET A 4 24.78 -36.07 71.11
CA MET A 4 23.46 -35.90 70.52
C MET A 4 23.57 -36.12 68.98
N ASN A 5 22.93 -37.17 68.50
CA ASN A 5 22.67 -37.41 67.10
C ASN A 5 21.55 -36.48 66.64
N ARG A 6 21.79 -35.77 65.53
CA ARG A 6 20.74 -35.04 64.76
C ARG A 6 20.48 -35.83 63.47
N CYS A 7 19.29 -36.36 63.33
CA CYS A 7 18.76 -36.92 62.09
C CYS A 7 18.41 -35.73 61.14
N ALA A 8 18.97 -35.77 59.94
CA ALA A 8 18.57 -34.93 58.82
C ALA A 8 17.49 -35.61 58.01
N VAL A 9 16.31 -35.00 57.96
CA VAL A 9 15.21 -35.44 57.08
C VAL A 9 15.39 -34.76 55.72
N GLY A 10 15.67 -35.58 54.73
CA GLY A 10 15.75 -35.10 53.33
C GLY A 10 14.36 -34.94 52.74
N TRP A 11 14.06 -33.71 52.29
CA TRP A 11 12.89 -33.42 51.50
C TRP A 11 13.25 -33.56 50.01
N SER A 12 12.65 -34.53 49.33
CA SER A 12 12.72 -34.68 47.88
C SER A 12 11.70 -33.72 47.26
N LEU A 13 12.19 -32.67 46.61
CA LEU A 13 11.37 -31.80 45.75
C LEU A 13 11.07 -32.53 44.43
N LEU A 14 9.84 -32.99 44.24
CA LEU A 14 9.31 -33.40 42.93
C LEU A 14 9.13 -32.15 42.08
N GLY A 15 10.04 -31.95 41.12
CA GLY A 15 9.89 -30.90 40.08
C GLY A 15 8.77 -31.29 39.10
N VAL A 16 7.66 -30.57 39.15
CA VAL A 16 6.64 -30.64 38.11
C VAL A 16 7.15 -29.88 36.90
N LEU A 17 7.56 -30.59 35.85
CA LEU A 17 7.80 -30.01 34.54
C LEU A 17 6.46 -29.57 33.93
N LEU A 18 6.14 -28.26 34.02
CA LEU A 18 5.12 -27.65 33.22
C LEU A 18 5.63 -27.61 31.75
N VAL A 19 5.21 -28.56 30.95
CA VAL A 19 5.32 -28.49 29.50
C VAL A 19 4.37 -27.39 29.03
N GLY A 20 4.88 -26.16 28.97
CA GLY A 20 4.20 -25.03 28.32
C GLY A 20 4.10 -25.31 26.83
N GLY A 21 3.01 -25.93 26.41
CA GLY A 21 2.63 -25.99 25.01
C GLY A 21 2.52 -24.54 24.51
N ARG A 22 3.43 -24.11 23.63
CA ARG A 22 3.23 -22.92 22.83
C ARG A 22 2.00 -23.19 21.96
N VAL A 23 0.87 -22.61 22.35
CA VAL A 23 -0.27 -22.45 21.45
C VAL A 23 0.27 -21.60 20.29
N ALA A 24 0.43 -22.21 19.11
CA ALA A 24 0.71 -21.46 17.89
C ALA A 24 -0.37 -20.38 17.78
N PRO A 25 -0.02 -19.12 17.44
CA PRO A 25 -1.04 -18.11 17.23
C PRO A 25 -2.02 -18.66 16.20
N VAL A 26 -3.30 -18.68 16.52
CA VAL A 26 -4.35 -18.94 15.54
C VAL A 26 -4.12 -17.92 14.44
N ASP A 27 -3.77 -18.37 13.24
CA ASP A 27 -3.55 -17.49 12.10
C ASP A 27 -4.86 -16.72 11.88
N ALA A 28 -4.87 -15.44 12.26
CA ALA A 28 -6.06 -14.61 12.10
C ALA A 28 -6.39 -14.59 10.60
N GLY A 29 -7.64 -14.94 10.24
CA GLY A 29 -8.08 -14.93 8.85
C GLY A 29 -7.75 -13.61 8.17
N GLN A 30 -7.65 -13.61 6.86
CA GLN A 30 -7.39 -12.40 6.08
C GLN A 30 -8.48 -12.18 5.03
N LEU A 31 -8.81 -10.92 4.78
CA LEU A 31 -9.68 -10.52 3.68
C LEU A 31 -8.91 -9.71 2.65
N VAL A 32 -9.26 -9.93 1.39
CA VAL A 32 -8.90 -9.08 0.26
C VAL A 32 -10.10 -8.22 -0.08
N TYR A 33 -9.93 -6.88 -0.03
CA TYR A 33 -10.94 -5.90 -0.41
C TYR A 33 -10.60 -5.35 -1.78
N LEU A 34 -11.54 -5.42 -2.69
CA LEU A 34 -11.43 -4.91 -4.06
C LEU A 34 -12.48 -3.83 -4.28
N ALA A 35 -12.03 -2.63 -4.63
CA ALA A 35 -12.89 -1.53 -5.03
C ALA A 35 -13.08 -1.51 -6.56
N THR A 36 -14.32 -1.61 -7.03
CA THR A 36 -14.72 -1.43 -8.43
C THR A 36 -15.39 -0.08 -8.60
N SER A 37 -14.77 0.80 -9.41
CA SER A 37 -15.16 2.21 -9.47
C SER A 37 -16.48 2.40 -10.22
N GLU A 38 -16.66 1.70 -11.32
CA GLU A 38 -17.86 1.82 -12.16
C GLU A 38 -19.10 1.25 -11.47
N ASP A 39 -18.94 0.14 -10.74
CA ASP A 39 -20.05 -0.47 -9.99
C ASP A 39 -20.30 0.22 -8.64
N LYS A 40 -19.44 1.15 -8.24
CA LYS A 40 -19.51 1.80 -6.91
C LYS A 40 -19.53 0.79 -5.77
N GLN A 41 -18.72 -0.27 -5.85
CA GLN A 41 -18.82 -1.41 -4.96
C GLN A 41 -17.46 -1.83 -4.41
N ILE A 42 -17.43 -2.20 -3.13
CA ILE A 42 -16.32 -2.92 -2.51
C ILE A 42 -16.74 -4.38 -2.35
N THR A 43 -16.00 -5.29 -2.98
CA THR A 43 -16.14 -6.73 -2.78
C THR A 43 -15.04 -7.20 -1.84
N ALA A 44 -15.41 -7.95 -0.81
CA ALA A 44 -14.46 -8.61 0.07
C ALA A 44 -14.43 -10.13 -0.23
N PHE A 45 -13.22 -10.68 -0.16
CA PHE A 45 -12.97 -12.10 -0.35
C PHE A 45 -12.25 -12.66 0.89
N ASP A 46 -12.67 -13.82 1.35
CA ASP A 46 -11.88 -14.62 2.26
C ASP A 46 -10.63 -15.13 1.55
N LEU A 47 -9.47 -14.98 2.16
CA LEU A 47 -8.21 -15.55 1.70
C LEU A 47 -7.93 -16.86 2.41
N ASP A 48 -7.99 -17.95 1.67
CA ASP A 48 -7.46 -19.23 2.15
C ASP A 48 -5.93 -19.15 2.22
N GLN A 49 -5.40 -19.15 3.43
CA GLN A 49 -3.98 -18.91 3.69
C GLN A 49 -3.07 -20.06 3.26
N ASP A 50 -3.59 -21.25 3.04
CA ASP A 50 -2.79 -22.40 2.60
C ASP A 50 -2.67 -22.45 1.07
N SER A 51 -3.77 -22.21 0.37
CA SER A 51 -3.82 -22.30 -1.10
C SER A 51 -3.67 -20.97 -1.83
N GLY A 52 -3.96 -19.82 -1.17
CA GLY A 52 -4.05 -18.50 -1.78
C GLY A 52 -5.36 -18.27 -2.56
N LYS A 53 -6.33 -19.18 -2.42
CA LYS A 53 -7.63 -19.08 -3.08
C LYS A 53 -8.48 -17.99 -2.44
N LEU A 54 -9.19 -17.23 -3.28
CA LEU A 54 -10.15 -16.23 -2.85
C LEU A 54 -11.58 -16.78 -2.97
N VAL A 55 -12.39 -16.56 -1.92
CA VAL A 55 -13.82 -16.88 -1.90
C VAL A 55 -14.61 -15.60 -1.62
N PRO A 56 -15.55 -15.20 -2.48
CA PRO A 56 -16.36 -14.02 -2.23
C PRO A 56 -17.11 -14.13 -0.90
N ARG A 57 -17.06 -13.07 -0.09
CA ARG A 57 -17.67 -13.04 1.25
C ARG A 57 -18.86 -12.08 1.33
N PHE A 58 -18.64 -10.83 1.00
CA PHE A 58 -19.69 -9.81 0.97
C PHE A 58 -19.40 -8.73 -0.06
N ARG A 59 -20.41 -7.89 -0.31
CA ARG A 59 -20.32 -6.69 -1.13
C ARG A 59 -20.94 -5.51 -0.40
N LEU A 60 -20.32 -4.32 -0.57
CA LEU A 60 -20.83 -3.07 -0.04
C LEU A 60 -20.92 -2.05 -1.18
N GLU A 61 -22.10 -1.49 -1.39
CA GLU A 61 -22.30 -0.37 -2.31
C GLU A 61 -21.92 0.95 -1.66
N THR A 62 -21.38 1.86 -2.46
CA THR A 62 -20.97 3.20 -2.03
C THR A 62 -21.74 4.28 -2.79
N PRO A 63 -21.93 5.48 -2.20
CA PRO A 63 -22.73 6.55 -2.81
C PRO A 63 -22.09 7.21 -4.04
N GLY A 64 -20.84 6.88 -4.36
CA GLY A 64 -20.10 7.44 -5.50
C GLY A 64 -19.08 6.48 -6.05
N ASN A 65 -18.46 6.84 -7.17
CA ASN A 65 -17.42 6.05 -7.82
C ASN A 65 -16.18 5.97 -6.92
N LEU A 66 -15.70 4.75 -6.70
CA LEU A 66 -14.56 4.48 -5.83
C LEU A 66 -13.22 4.90 -6.44
N GLY A 67 -12.35 5.40 -5.59
CA GLY A 67 -10.93 5.62 -5.79
C GLY A 67 -10.10 4.80 -4.80
N PRO A 68 -9.01 5.37 -4.24
CA PRO A 68 -8.16 4.69 -3.29
C PRO A 68 -8.86 4.40 -1.97
N LEU A 69 -8.44 3.30 -1.34
CA LEU A 69 -8.83 2.90 0.01
C LEU A 69 -7.61 2.99 0.95
N CYS A 70 -7.85 3.28 2.23
CA CYS A 70 -6.85 3.05 3.27
C CYS A 70 -7.50 2.60 4.58
N PHE A 71 -6.77 1.84 5.39
CA PHE A 71 -7.19 1.49 6.76
C PHE A 71 -6.89 2.62 7.74
N SER A 72 -7.69 2.70 8.81
CA SER A 72 -7.25 3.32 10.06
C SER A 72 -6.08 2.52 10.66
N PRO A 73 -5.22 3.12 11.51
CA PRO A 73 -4.07 2.43 12.09
C PRO A 73 -4.44 1.18 12.91
N ASP A 74 -5.57 1.20 13.58
CA ASP A 74 -6.13 0.09 14.36
C ASP A 74 -6.99 -0.88 13.54
N THR A 75 -7.10 -0.60 12.23
CA THR A 75 -7.92 -1.35 11.25
C THR A 75 -9.42 -1.43 11.57
N SER A 76 -9.92 -0.58 12.46
CA SER A 76 -11.35 -0.53 12.82
C SER A 76 -12.18 0.25 11.79
N TYR A 77 -11.53 0.98 10.89
CA TYR A 77 -12.18 1.71 9.80
C TYR A 77 -11.43 1.52 8.47
N VAL A 78 -12.18 1.62 7.39
CA VAL A 78 -11.68 1.81 6.03
C VAL A 78 -12.16 3.17 5.55
N TYR A 79 -11.26 3.97 5.01
CA TYR A 79 -11.58 5.21 4.32
C TYR A 79 -11.52 4.97 2.82
N ALA A 80 -12.54 5.42 2.10
CA ALA A 80 -12.65 5.29 0.65
C ALA A 80 -12.82 6.68 0.02
N ALA A 81 -11.92 7.05 -0.87
CA ALA A 81 -12.11 8.25 -1.67
C ALA A 81 -13.19 8.01 -2.73
N LEU A 82 -14.12 8.94 -2.87
CA LEU A 82 -15.26 8.87 -3.79
C LEU A 82 -15.28 10.07 -4.73
N THR A 83 -15.89 9.87 -5.90
CA THR A 83 -16.27 10.95 -6.83
C THR A 83 -17.72 10.78 -7.27
N GLY A 84 -18.38 11.92 -7.56
CA GLY A 84 -19.76 11.89 -8.05
C GLY A 84 -20.76 11.36 -7.02
N THR A 85 -20.63 11.76 -5.76
CA THR A 85 -21.65 11.50 -4.74
C THR A 85 -22.81 12.48 -4.91
N PRO A 86 -24.02 12.18 -4.41
CA PRO A 86 -25.15 13.10 -4.47
C PRO A 86 -24.87 14.47 -3.84
N GLU A 87 -24.06 14.49 -2.77
CA GLU A 87 -23.79 15.71 -1.97
C GLU A 87 -22.52 16.45 -2.38
N ALA A 88 -21.57 15.79 -3.08
CA ALA A 88 -20.28 16.41 -3.42
C ALA A 88 -19.62 15.78 -4.64
N ALA A 89 -18.92 16.60 -5.42
CA ALA A 89 -18.12 16.13 -6.57
C ALA A 89 -16.98 15.17 -6.14
N ALA A 90 -16.45 15.36 -4.92
CA ALA A 90 -15.46 14.47 -4.31
C ALA A 90 -15.70 14.37 -2.80
N ALA A 91 -15.56 13.18 -2.26
CA ALA A 91 -15.78 12.89 -0.84
C ALA A 91 -14.86 11.77 -0.33
N VAL A 92 -14.84 11.59 0.99
CA VAL A 92 -14.29 10.41 1.66
C VAL A 92 -15.41 9.73 2.42
N ALA A 93 -15.72 8.48 2.07
CA ALA A 93 -16.57 7.62 2.88
C ALA A 93 -15.76 7.02 4.02
N THR A 94 -16.35 6.97 5.21
CA THR A 94 -15.85 6.23 6.36
C THR A 94 -16.67 4.96 6.52
N LEU A 95 -16.01 3.82 6.50
CA LEU A 95 -16.60 2.50 6.63
C LEU A 95 -16.14 1.90 7.95
N ALA A 96 -17.05 1.68 8.90
CA ALA A 96 -16.74 0.94 10.11
C ALA A 96 -16.46 -0.52 9.75
N ARG A 97 -15.39 -1.07 10.30
CA ARG A 97 -14.97 -2.44 10.04
C ARG A 97 -15.14 -3.29 11.29
N ALA A 98 -16.03 -4.27 11.22
CA ALA A 98 -16.28 -5.22 12.30
C ALA A 98 -15.09 -6.19 12.49
N ALA A 99 -15.10 -6.95 13.58
CA ALA A 99 -14.04 -7.93 13.88
C ALA A 99 -13.90 -9.01 12.80
N ASP A 100 -15.01 -9.41 12.19
CA ASP A 100 -15.02 -10.36 11.07
C ASP A 100 -14.63 -9.72 9.72
N GLY A 101 -14.28 -8.44 9.71
CA GLY A 101 -13.87 -7.67 8.53
C GLY A 101 -15.01 -7.13 7.69
N SER A 102 -16.28 -7.35 8.04
CA SER A 102 -17.42 -6.74 7.35
C SER A 102 -17.40 -5.21 7.47
N LEU A 103 -17.93 -4.53 6.44
CA LEU A 103 -17.88 -3.07 6.34
C LEU A 103 -19.30 -2.48 6.39
N GLN A 104 -19.44 -1.34 7.08
CA GLN A 104 -20.67 -0.55 7.13
C GLN A 104 -20.34 0.92 6.89
N LEU A 105 -21.05 1.59 5.98
CA LEU A 105 -20.93 3.03 5.78
C LEU A 105 -21.46 3.77 7.02
N VAL A 106 -20.62 4.57 7.66
CA VAL A 106 -20.95 5.33 8.88
C VAL A 106 -20.80 6.84 8.72
N GLY A 107 -20.27 7.31 7.60
CA GLY A 107 -20.18 8.74 7.32
C GLY A 107 -19.58 9.02 5.94
N THR A 108 -19.89 10.20 5.41
CA THR A 108 -19.30 10.74 4.18
C THR A 108 -18.94 12.20 4.42
N ALA A 109 -17.74 12.59 4.04
CA ALA A 109 -17.24 13.96 4.18
C ALA A 109 -16.79 14.50 2.82
N ALA A 110 -17.29 15.68 2.43
CA ALA A 110 -16.83 16.37 1.24
C ALA A 110 -15.35 16.74 1.36
N ILE A 111 -14.58 16.56 0.28
CA ILE A 111 -13.19 16.99 0.16
C ILE A 111 -13.00 17.93 -1.05
N THR A 112 -11.86 18.62 -1.11
CA THR A 112 -11.65 19.69 -2.10
C THR A 112 -11.59 19.23 -3.56
N GLY A 113 -11.36 17.95 -3.83
CA GLY A 113 -11.30 17.42 -5.19
C GLY A 113 -10.92 15.95 -5.24
N ARG A 114 -10.99 15.39 -6.45
CA ARG A 114 -10.60 14.01 -6.71
C ARG A 114 -9.17 13.75 -6.24
N THR A 115 -8.98 12.64 -5.53
CA THR A 115 -7.69 12.21 -5.02
C THR A 115 -7.32 10.82 -5.54
N PRO A 116 -6.11 10.62 -6.07
CA PRO A 116 -5.58 9.31 -6.43
C PRO A 116 -5.00 8.54 -5.25
N TYR A 117 -4.79 9.17 -4.10
CA TYR A 117 -4.22 8.54 -2.91
C TYR A 117 -4.64 9.23 -1.62
N ILE A 118 -4.98 8.44 -0.62
CA ILE A 118 -5.29 8.89 0.75
C ILE A 118 -4.50 8.09 1.77
N ARG A 119 -4.16 8.71 2.91
CA ARG A 119 -3.45 8.07 4.02
C ARG A 119 -3.85 8.65 5.37
N THR A 120 -3.95 7.83 6.41
CA THR A 120 -4.11 8.28 7.79
C THR A 120 -2.76 8.41 8.49
N ASN A 121 -2.67 9.32 9.49
CA ASN A 121 -1.52 9.32 10.40
C ASN A 121 -1.60 8.15 11.40
N LYS A 122 -0.53 7.92 12.14
CA LYS A 122 -0.42 6.80 13.10
C LYS A 122 -1.43 6.85 14.25
N SER A 123 -1.84 8.05 14.67
CA SER A 123 -2.85 8.22 15.72
C SER A 123 -4.29 8.07 15.22
N GLY A 124 -4.52 8.00 13.90
CA GLY A 124 -5.86 7.92 13.31
C GLY A 124 -6.69 9.19 13.49
N THR A 125 -6.03 10.34 13.70
CA THR A 125 -6.70 11.64 13.96
C THR A 125 -6.82 12.54 12.76
N ILE A 126 -6.06 12.24 11.69
CA ILE A 126 -6.07 12.99 10.43
C ILE A 126 -6.02 12.06 9.22
N LEU A 127 -6.61 12.53 8.11
CA LEU A 127 -6.52 11.92 6.80
C LEU A 127 -5.85 12.92 5.85
N LEU A 128 -4.82 12.45 5.14
CA LEU A 128 -4.10 13.20 4.12
C LEU A 128 -4.57 12.75 2.74
N ALA A 129 -4.64 13.69 1.80
CA ALA A 129 -5.01 13.42 0.41
C ALA A 129 -4.10 14.19 -0.55
N ALA A 130 -3.63 13.51 -1.60
CA ALA A 130 -2.93 14.12 -2.72
C ALA A 130 -3.95 14.41 -3.84
N HIS A 131 -3.83 15.54 -4.54
CA HIS A 131 -4.75 15.93 -5.60
C HIS A 131 -4.02 16.09 -6.93
N TYR A 132 -4.23 15.15 -7.84
CA TYR A 132 -3.52 15.08 -9.13
C TYR A 132 -3.79 16.30 -10.02
N GLY A 133 -5.07 16.69 -10.15
CA GLY A 133 -5.47 17.76 -11.06
C GLY A 133 -5.10 19.16 -10.60
N THR A 134 -5.19 19.43 -9.29
CA THR A 134 -4.93 20.78 -8.72
C THR A 134 -3.51 20.97 -8.24
N GLY A 135 -2.75 19.88 -8.04
CA GLY A 135 -1.40 19.96 -7.48
C GLY A 135 -1.41 20.44 -6.03
N GLU A 136 -2.30 19.87 -5.24
CA GLU A 136 -2.46 20.22 -3.83
C GLU A 136 -2.33 18.97 -2.95
N VAL A 137 -1.95 19.21 -1.71
CA VAL A 137 -2.03 18.26 -0.61
C VAL A 137 -2.95 18.85 0.45
N THR A 138 -3.91 18.07 0.90
CA THR A 138 -4.87 18.49 1.93
C THR A 138 -4.87 17.53 3.11
N VAL A 139 -5.20 18.08 4.28
CA VAL A 139 -5.28 17.32 5.53
C VAL A 139 -6.64 17.59 6.17
N TYR A 140 -7.36 16.50 6.45
CA TYR A 140 -8.69 16.55 7.08
C TYR A 140 -8.68 15.94 8.47
N ARG A 141 -9.56 16.43 9.35
CA ARG A 141 -9.75 15.91 10.69
C ARG A 141 -10.50 14.59 10.68
N ILE A 142 -10.03 13.63 11.45
CA ILE A 142 -10.78 12.44 11.85
C ILE A 142 -11.23 12.63 13.32
N ARG A 143 -12.52 12.43 13.59
CA ARG A 143 -13.10 12.48 14.94
C ARG A 143 -13.78 11.15 15.25
N LYS A 144 -13.37 10.49 16.33
CA LYS A 144 -13.89 9.18 16.74
C LYS A 144 -13.95 8.17 15.57
N GLY A 145 -12.88 8.14 14.75
CA GLY A 145 -12.74 7.26 13.58
C GLY A 145 -13.46 7.76 12.32
N ILE A 146 -14.28 8.81 12.38
CA ILE A 146 -15.02 9.33 11.22
C ILE A 146 -14.25 10.51 10.60
N CYS A 147 -13.96 10.43 9.30
CA CYS A 147 -13.41 11.54 8.53
C CYS A 147 -14.44 12.67 8.44
N THR A 148 -14.00 13.91 8.66
CA THR A 148 -14.85 15.09 8.61
C THR A 148 -14.43 16.02 7.47
N ALA A 149 -15.29 16.96 7.09
CA ALA A 149 -14.95 18.01 6.10
C ALA A 149 -14.08 19.14 6.69
N GLU A 150 -13.63 19.03 7.97
CA GLU A 150 -12.74 20.03 8.59
C GLU A 150 -11.36 19.98 7.97
N LEU A 151 -11.07 20.96 7.12
CA LEU A 151 -9.77 21.13 6.47
C LEU A 151 -8.78 21.74 7.47
N LEU A 152 -7.76 20.98 7.84
CA LEU A 152 -6.71 21.42 8.78
C LEU A 152 -5.58 22.14 8.08
N ASP A 153 -5.21 21.66 6.89
CA ASP A 153 -4.15 22.24 6.09
C ASP A 153 -4.35 22.00 4.59
N ARG A 154 -3.77 22.91 3.82
CA ARG A 154 -3.70 22.85 2.36
C ARG A 154 -2.33 23.37 1.92
N GLN A 155 -1.56 22.53 1.27
CA GLN A 155 -0.27 22.89 0.70
C GLN A 155 -0.37 22.87 -0.82
N LYS A 156 -0.03 23.98 -1.47
CA LYS A 156 0.09 24.00 -2.90
C LYS A 156 1.47 23.46 -3.29
N THR A 157 1.46 22.43 -4.12
CA THR A 157 2.63 21.85 -4.73
C THR A 157 2.61 22.11 -6.23
N GLU A 158 3.09 21.21 -7.04
CA GLU A 158 2.93 21.25 -8.48
C GLU A 158 1.83 20.26 -8.92
N ARG A 159 1.39 20.32 -10.18
CA ARG A 159 0.42 19.38 -10.75
C ARG A 159 0.85 17.93 -10.54
N GLU A 160 -0.10 17.00 -10.66
CA GLU A 160 0.13 15.57 -10.70
C GLU A 160 0.70 14.98 -9.39
N ALA A 161 0.27 15.53 -8.25
CA ALA A 161 0.46 14.91 -6.94
C ALA A 161 -0.27 13.54 -6.93
N HIS A 162 0.47 12.43 -7.00
CA HIS A 162 -0.13 11.13 -7.26
C HIS A 162 -0.24 10.21 -6.04
N CYS A 163 0.66 10.34 -5.09
CA CYS A 163 0.70 9.53 -3.87
C CYS A 163 0.96 10.42 -2.66
N ILE A 164 0.60 9.95 -1.48
CA ILE A 164 0.95 10.56 -0.21
C ILE A 164 1.20 9.48 0.83
N GLU A 165 2.42 9.43 1.35
CA GLU A 165 2.83 8.45 2.35
C GLU A 165 3.50 9.12 3.53
N ILE A 166 3.30 8.53 4.72
CA ILE A 166 3.91 8.98 5.97
C ILE A 166 5.04 8.03 6.33
N ASP A 167 6.17 8.56 6.78
CA ASP A 167 7.32 7.78 7.21
C ASP A 167 7.02 6.87 8.43
N PRO A 168 7.83 5.85 8.69
CA PRO A 168 7.62 4.97 9.83
C PRO A 168 7.64 5.65 11.20
N SER A 169 8.24 6.84 11.33
CA SER A 169 8.20 7.62 12.58
C SER A 169 6.88 8.39 12.75
N GLY A 170 6.14 8.64 11.67
CA GLY A 170 4.94 9.49 11.65
C GLY A 170 5.23 10.99 11.60
N ARG A 171 6.48 11.38 11.33
CA ARG A 171 6.92 12.78 11.37
C ARG A 171 7.07 13.44 10.00
N PHE A 172 7.22 12.64 8.95
CA PHE A 172 7.48 13.15 7.61
C PHE A 172 6.49 12.60 6.59
N VAL A 173 6.18 13.40 5.59
CA VAL A 173 5.22 13.08 4.53
C VAL A 173 5.91 13.24 3.18
N TYR A 174 5.71 12.28 2.29
CA TYR A 174 6.27 12.25 0.95
C TYR A 174 5.17 12.20 -0.10
N VAL A 175 5.27 13.10 -1.08
CA VAL A 175 4.27 13.26 -2.13
C VAL A 175 4.96 13.21 -3.49
N PRO A 176 5.02 12.04 -4.13
CA PRO A 176 5.50 11.91 -5.50
C PRO A 176 4.60 12.66 -6.49
N HIS A 177 5.24 13.33 -7.44
CA HIS A 177 4.61 14.03 -8.56
C HIS A 177 5.18 13.48 -9.86
N THR A 178 4.29 13.07 -10.77
CA THR A 178 4.71 12.45 -12.02
C THR A 178 5.37 13.47 -12.97
N ALA A 179 4.64 14.25 -13.75
CA ALA A 179 5.23 15.13 -14.75
C ALA A 179 6.25 16.17 -14.21
N PRO A 180 6.12 16.75 -13.00
CA PRO A 180 7.17 17.58 -12.42
C PRO A 180 8.44 16.80 -12.04
N ASN A 181 8.37 15.47 -12.02
CA ASN A 181 9.48 14.57 -11.71
C ASN A 181 10.13 14.88 -10.37
N LYS A 182 9.33 14.92 -9.30
CA LYS A 182 9.73 15.31 -7.94
C LYS A 182 9.05 14.45 -6.88
N VAL A 183 9.68 14.36 -5.69
CA VAL A 183 9.04 13.89 -4.46
C VAL A 183 9.04 15.03 -3.47
N TYR A 184 7.88 15.66 -3.26
CA TYR A 184 7.72 16.70 -2.24
C TYR A 184 7.84 16.10 -0.84
N GLN A 185 8.42 16.87 0.08
CA GLN A 185 8.81 16.43 1.42
C GLN A 185 8.30 17.44 2.45
N PHE A 186 7.57 16.95 3.45
CA PHE A 186 7.03 17.78 4.52
C PHE A 186 7.34 17.19 5.89
N ARG A 187 7.43 18.04 6.88
CA ARG A 187 7.29 17.67 8.28
C ARG A 187 5.81 17.74 8.67
N LEU A 188 5.29 16.68 9.25
CA LEU A 188 3.95 16.65 9.83
C LEU A 188 4.03 17.11 11.30
N LEU A 189 3.31 18.18 11.63
CA LEU A 189 3.32 18.74 12.98
C LEU A 189 2.26 18.04 13.88
N GLY A 190 2.44 16.72 14.04
CA GLY A 190 1.60 15.87 14.90
C GLY A 190 0.12 15.93 14.52
N ASP A 191 -0.74 15.87 15.53
CA ASP A 191 -2.20 15.85 15.37
C ASP A 191 -2.81 17.20 14.99
N SER A 192 -2.02 18.28 14.94
CA SER A 192 -2.47 19.55 14.35
C SER A 192 -2.79 19.41 12.87
N GLY A 193 -2.18 18.43 12.20
CA GLY A 193 -2.33 18.17 10.78
C GLY A 193 -1.63 19.19 9.88
N LYS A 194 -0.86 20.13 10.46
CA LYS A 194 -0.09 21.11 9.67
C LYS A 194 1.11 20.46 9.02
N LEU A 195 1.32 20.76 7.75
CA LEU A 195 2.46 20.34 6.94
C LEU A 195 3.44 21.50 6.77
N GLN A 196 4.69 21.28 7.15
CA GLN A 196 5.77 22.24 6.95
C GLN A 196 6.69 21.69 5.85
N PRO A 197 6.86 22.37 4.70
CA PRO A 197 7.84 21.96 3.70
C PRO A 197 9.23 21.83 4.30
N LEU A 198 9.97 20.81 3.89
CA LEU A 198 11.40 20.70 4.22
C LEU A 198 12.21 21.70 3.37
N ASP A 199 13.48 21.84 3.68
CA ASP A 199 14.45 22.60 2.90
C ASP A 199 15.56 21.67 2.41
N PRO A 200 15.66 21.37 1.10
CA PRO A 200 14.74 21.75 0.03
C PRO A 200 13.34 21.10 0.16
N PRO A 201 12.29 21.71 -0.43
CA PRO A 201 10.91 21.21 -0.28
C PRO A 201 10.63 19.92 -1.07
N PHE A 202 11.53 19.52 -1.94
CA PHE A 202 11.41 18.27 -2.72
C PHE A 202 12.78 17.64 -2.99
N ALA A 203 12.77 16.34 -3.23
CA ALA A 203 13.87 15.60 -3.85
C ALA A 203 13.61 15.47 -5.36
N PRO A 204 14.60 15.76 -6.25
CA PRO A 204 14.43 15.60 -7.68
C PRO A 204 14.34 14.11 -8.05
N GLY A 205 13.44 13.78 -8.99
CA GLY A 205 13.33 12.46 -9.58
C GLY A 205 14.57 12.08 -10.40
N PRO A 206 14.55 10.91 -11.06
CA PRO A 206 15.59 10.52 -12.00
C PRO A 206 15.72 11.52 -13.14
N ASP A 207 16.89 11.51 -13.81
CA ASP A 207 17.17 12.36 -14.95
C ASP A 207 16.09 12.18 -16.04
N PRO A 208 15.40 13.26 -16.46
CA PRO A 208 14.34 13.19 -17.47
C PRO A 208 14.84 12.87 -18.87
N ASP A 209 16.13 13.02 -19.16
CA ASP A 209 16.74 12.62 -20.43
C ASP A 209 16.90 11.10 -20.55
N HIS A 210 16.69 10.37 -19.46
CA HIS A 210 16.67 8.92 -19.42
C HIS A 210 15.25 8.39 -19.16
N ARG A 211 14.96 7.17 -19.61
CA ARG A 211 13.74 6.45 -19.23
C ARG A 211 13.72 6.23 -17.70
N TYR A 212 12.54 5.87 -17.18
CA TYR A 212 12.34 5.48 -15.76
C TYR A 212 12.34 6.66 -14.78
N HIS A 213 11.76 7.77 -15.18
CA HIS A 213 11.54 8.96 -14.34
C HIS A 213 10.05 9.13 -13.94
N GLU A 214 9.67 10.25 -13.32
CA GLU A 214 8.32 10.56 -12.86
C GLU A 214 7.85 9.67 -11.69
N PRO A 215 8.38 9.90 -10.46
CA PRO A 215 7.94 9.19 -9.26
C PRO A 215 6.43 9.26 -9.08
N ARG A 216 5.78 8.09 -8.89
CA ARG A 216 4.31 7.99 -8.86
C ARG A 216 3.76 7.50 -7.52
N HIS A 217 4.11 6.30 -7.11
CA HIS A 217 3.81 5.77 -5.78
C HIS A 217 5.09 5.63 -4.97
N TYR A 218 4.96 5.67 -3.64
CA TYR A 218 6.07 5.59 -2.70
C TYR A 218 5.81 4.51 -1.65
N ALA A 219 6.83 3.78 -1.25
CA ALA A 219 6.79 2.81 -0.17
C ALA A 219 8.05 2.89 0.68
N HIS A 220 7.90 2.89 2.01
CA HIS A 220 9.02 2.72 2.92
C HIS A 220 9.43 1.26 3.05
N HIS A 221 10.73 1.01 3.17
CA HIS A 221 11.24 -0.29 3.58
C HIS A 221 10.87 -0.56 5.06
N PRO A 222 10.44 -1.78 5.41
CA PRO A 222 9.99 -2.07 6.79
C PRO A 222 11.07 -1.94 7.85
N THR A 223 12.37 -2.11 7.49
CA THR A 223 13.48 -2.13 8.44
C THR A 223 14.68 -1.26 8.05
N LEU A 224 14.90 -0.96 6.77
CA LEU A 224 15.98 -0.09 6.32
C LEU A 224 15.54 1.38 6.29
N ALA A 225 16.47 2.30 6.50
CA ALA A 225 16.26 3.73 6.30
C ALA A 225 16.21 4.08 4.81
N MET A 226 15.26 3.47 4.10
CA MET A 226 15.09 3.55 2.65
C MET A 226 13.63 3.73 2.26
N GLY A 227 13.40 4.51 1.21
CA GLY A 227 12.14 4.58 0.48
C GLY A 227 12.31 4.13 -0.96
N PHE A 228 11.21 3.79 -1.60
CA PHE A 228 11.19 3.35 -2.99
C PHE A 228 10.02 4.00 -3.73
N THR A 229 10.23 4.36 -5.00
CA THR A 229 9.15 4.85 -5.86
C THR A 229 9.01 3.99 -7.11
N SER A 230 7.77 3.71 -7.53
CA SER A 230 7.51 3.39 -8.93
C SER A 230 7.67 4.67 -9.74
N ASN A 231 8.27 4.58 -10.92
CA ASN A 231 8.48 5.71 -11.81
C ASN A 231 7.63 5.52 -13.06
N GLU A 232 6.67 6.44 -13.28
CA GLU A 232 5.61 6.24 -14.28
C GLU A 232 6.17 6.20 -15.71
N ASN A 233 7.01 7.14 -16.06
CA ASN A 233 7.52 7.25 -17.42
C ASN A 233 8.51 6.13 -17.75
N GLY A 234 8.14 5.31 -18.73
CA GLY A 234 8.98 4.26 -19.26
C GLY A 234 9.13 3.01 -18.39
N GLY A 235 8.39 2.92 -17.27
CA GLY A 235 8.40 1.75 -16.37
C GLY A 235 9.70 1.61 -15.58
N GLY A 236 9.71 2.06 -14.32
CA GLY A 236 10.91 2.01 -13.49
C GLY A 236 10.65 1.97 -12.00
N ILE A 237 11.74 1.77 -11.24
CA ILE A 237 11.80 1.84 -9.79
C ILE A 237 13.03 2.64 -9.35
N SER A 238 12.86 3.54 -8.37
CA SER A 238 13.99 4.21 -7.71
C SER A 238 14.04 3.90 -6.23
N SER A 239 15.25 3.74 -5.69
CA SER A 239 15.49 3.70 -4.24
C SER A 239 16.05 5.03 -3.74
N TRP A 240 15.65 5.38 -2.51
CA TRP A 240 15.97 6.63 -1.84
C TRP A 240 16.51 6.33 -0.46
N LYS A 241 17.67 6.88 -0.12
CA LYS A 241 18.10 6.94 1.27
C LYS A 241 17.24 7.94 2.01
N TRP A 242 16.68 7.53 3.13
CA TRP A 242 15.84 8.35 4.00
C TRP A 242 16.62 8.72 5.27
N ASP A 243 16.79 10.00 5.50
CA ASP A 243 17.36 10.52 6.73
C ASP A 243 16.25 10.65 7.79
N ALA A 244 16.28 9.79 8.79
CA ALA A 244 15.26 9.74 9.83
C ALA A 244 15.23 10.98 10.74
N GLN A 245 16.28 11.80 10.76
CA GLN A 245 16.32 13.04 11.57
C GLN A 245 15.74 14.24 10.82
N SER A 246 16.20 14.44 9.60
CA SER A 246 15.78 15.58 8.76
C SER A 246 14.54 15.28 7.90
N GLY A 247 14.26 14.01 7.62
CA GLY A 247 13.21 13.57 6.69
C GLY A 247 13.61 13.65 5.21
N LYS A 248 14.85 14.07 4.91
CA LYS A 248 15.27 14.27 3.51
C LYS A 248 15.51 12.95 2.79
N LEU A 249 15.09 12.92 1.53
CA LEU A 249 15.36 11.82 0.61
C LEU A 249 16.56 12.15 -0.29
N THR A 250 17.43 11.15 -0.49
CA THR A 250 18.51 11.20 -1.47
C THR A 250 18.39 9.98 -2.37
N ARG A 251 18.25 10.16 -3.68
CA ARG A 251 18.14 9.06 -4.63
C ARG A 251 19.45 8.28 -4.69
N VAL A 252 19.34 6.94 -4.69
CA VAL A 252 20.49 6.01 -4.66
C VAL A 252 20.60 5.25 -5.98
N GLN A 253 19.54 4.60 -6.42
CA GLN A 253 19.55 3.72 -7.59
C GLN A 253 18.24 3.87 -8.36
N THR A 254 18.29 3.74 -9.69
CA THR A 254 17.13 3.63 -10.57
C THR A 254 17.32 2.46 -11.49
N LEU A 255 16.27 1.61 -11.65
CA LEU A 255 16.25 0.46 -12.55
C LEU A 255 15.00 0.50 -13.42
N GLY A 256 15.10 -0.02 -14.65
CA GLY A 256 13.93 -0.35 -15.46
C GLY A 256 13.21 -1.58 -14.92
N THR A 257 11.89 -1.56 -14.97
CA THR A 257 11.02 -2.66 -14.50
C THR A 257 10.33 -3.40 -15.64
N LEU A 258 10.64 -3.06 -16.88
CA LEU A 258 10.09 -3.73 -18.05
C LEU A 258 10.90 -4.97 -18.43
N PRO A 259 10.28 -5.97 -19.09
CA PRO A 259 10.99 -7.13 -19.61
C PRO A 259 12.09 -6.73 -20.60
N PRO A 260 13.18 -7.52 -20.69
CA PRO A 260 14.19 -7.30 -21.73
C PRO A 260 13.57 -7.28 -23.13
N GLY A 261 13.96 -6.28 -23.92
CA GLY A 261 13.45 -6.14 -25.29
C GLY A 261 12.10 -5.43 -25.42
N TYR A 262 11.44 -5.07 -24.31
CA TYR A 262 10.22 -4.26 -24.36
C TYR A 262 10.51 -2.87 -24.94
N ARG A 263 9.79 -2.50 -26.00
CA ARG A 263 10.04 -1.25 -26.75
C ARG A 263 8.84 -0.32 -26.85
N GLU A 264 7.69 -0.76 -26.34
CA GLU A 264 6.43 -0.06 -26.47
C GLU A 264 6.21 0.96 -25.35
N GLY A 265 5.14 1.73 -25.41
CA GLY A 265 4.75 2.66 -24.37
C GLY A 265 4.38 1.91 -23.08
N SER A 266 4.94 2.34 -21.97
CA SER A 266 4.61 1.78 -20.68
C SER A 266 4.62 2.82 -19.57
N ALA A 267 3.77 2.60 -18.58
CA ALA A 267 3.68 3.43 -17.40
C ALA A 267 3.64 2.56 -16.13
N ALA A 268 4.68 2.63 -15.28
CA ALA A 268 4.61 1.98 -13.98
C ALA A 268 3.49 2.58 -13.13
N ALA A 269 2.85 1.75 -12.31
CA ALA A 269 1.72 2.19 -11.49
C ALA A 269 2.00 2.05 -9.99
N ASP A 270 1.70 0.92 -9.40
CA ASP A 270 1.81 0.70 -7.95
C ASP A 270 3.16 0.08 -7.57
N ILE A 271 3.56 0.24 -6.33
CA ILE A 271 4.73 -0.39 -5.72
C ILE A 271 4.37 -0.89 -4.33
N ARG A 272 4.73 -2.14 -4.03
CA ARG A 272 4.61 -2.73 -2.70
C ARG A 272 5.88 -3.47 -2.34
N ILE A 273 6.23 -3.45 -1.05
CA ILE A 273 7.37 -4.18 -0.49
C ILE A 273 6.82 -5.30 0.40
N THR A 274 7.41 -6.48 0.32
CA THR A 274 7.04 -7.60 1.19
C THR A 274 7.27 -7.25 2.66
N PRO A 275 6.49 -7.76 3.61
CA PRO A 275 6.64 -7.47 5.05
C PRO A 275 8.04 -7.76 5.60
N ASN A 276 8.76 -8.74 5.03
CA ASN A 276 10.13 -9.07 5.39
C ASN A 276 11.18 -8.16 4.73
N GLY A 277 10.78 -7.21 3.88
CA GLY A 277 11.66 -6.26 3.20
C GLY A 277 12.52 -6.85 2.06
N ARG A 278 12.42 -8.14 1.75
CA ARG A 278 13.34 -8.78 0.81
C ARG A 278 13.02 -8.51 -0.66
N PHE A 279 11.76 -8.21 -0.95
CA PHE A 279 11.30 -7.99 -2.32
C PHE A 279 10.37 -6.79 -2.41
N ALA A 280 10.50 -6.05 -3.52
CA ALA A 280 9.50 -5.11 -3.99
C ALA A 280 8.87 -5.64 -5.27
N TYR A 281 7.63 -5.25 -5.52
CA TYR A 281 6.95 -5.46 -6.78
C TYR A 281 6.51 -4.13 -7.34
N VAL A 282 6.57 -4.01 -8.68
CA VAL A 282 6.11 -2.83 -9.42
C VAL A 282 5.20 -3.31 -10.55
N SER A 283 4.02 -2.74 -10.67
CA SER A 283 3.13 -3.01 -11.80
C SER A 283 3.44 -2.07 -12.97
N ASN A 284 3.50 -2.62 -14.19
CA ASN A 284 3.73 -1.90 -15.43
C ASN A 284 2.49 -2.03 -16.33
N ARG A 285 1.95 -0.91 -16.76
CA ARG A 285 0.79 -0.81 -17.65
C ARG A 285 1.28 -0.67 -19.09
N ASP A 286 0.80 -1.51 -19.98
CA ASP A 286 0.92 -1.29 -21.43
C ASP A 286 0.00 -0.12 -21.81
N THR A 287 0.57 0.96 -22.33
CA THR A 287 -0.15 2.18 -22.68
C THR A 287 -0.39 2.32 -24.18
N GLU A 288 -0.01 1.31 -24.97
CA GLU A 288 -0.21 1.33 -26.41
C GLU A 288 -1.69 1.23 -26.78
N LYS A 289 -2.08 2.02 -27.75
CA LYS A 289 -3.41 1.91 -28.35
C LYS A 289 -3.45 0.74 -29.31
N ARG A 290 -4.22 -0.28 -28.99
CA ARG A 290 -4.36 -1.49 -29.79
C ARG A 290 -5.82 -1.73 -30.17
N PRO A 291 -6.08 -2.42 -31.31
CA PRO A 291 -7.42 -2.91 -31.65
C PRO A 291 -7.99 -3.81 -30.53
N ALA A 292 -9.30 -3.88 -30.44
CA ALA A 292 -9.96 -4.81 -29.54
C ALA A 292 -9.51 -6.27 -29.81
N GLY A 293 -9.28 -7.03 -28.72
CA GLY A 293 -8.80 -8.41 -28.80
C GLY A 293 -7.28 -8.57 -28.95
N SER A 294 -6.54 -7.45 -28.96
CA SER A 294 -5.07 -7.51 -28.95
C SER A 294 -4.52 -8.03 -27.61
N THR A 295 -3.34 -8.65 -27.67
CA THR A 295 -2.60 -9.00 -26.44
C THR A 295 -1.86 -7.76 -25.93
N PHE A 296 -1.99 -7.47 -24.64
CA PHE A 296 -1.26 -6.43 -23.93
C PHE A 296 -0.09 -7.03 -23.15
N GLN A 297 0.97 -6.24 -22.94
CA GLN A 297 2.20 -6.68 -22.28
C GLN A 297 2.31 -6.12 -20.87
N ASP A 298 1.20 -6.14 -20.14
CA ASP A 298 1.15 -5.71 -18.75
C ASP A 298 1.89 -6.69 -17.85
N THR A 299 2.70 -6.18 -16.93
CA THR A 299 3.54 -7.03 -16.08
C THR A 299 3.60 -6.56 -14.64
N LEU A 300 3.94 -7.51 -13.77
CA LEU A 300 4.50 -7.27 -12.45
C LEU A 300 6.00 -7.55 -12.50
N ALA A 301 6.82 -6.57 -12.18
CA ALA A 301 8.26 -6.77 -11.98
C ALA A 301 8.55 -7.13 -10.53
N ALA A 302 9.28 -8.21 -10.31
CA ALA A 302 9.82 -8.58 -9.01
C ALA A 302 11.24 -8.05 -8.86
N VAL A 303 11.52 -7.40 -7.73
CA VAL A 303 12.79 -6.72 -7.42
C VAL A 303 13.30 -7.25 -6.09
N ALA A 304 14.46 -7.90 -6.07
CA ALA A 304 15.15 -8.25 -4.83
C ALA A 304 15.80 -7.00 -4.23
N ILE A 305 15.72 -6.85 -2.91
CA ILE A 305 16.33 -5.78 -2.14
C ILE A 305 17.38 -6.41 -1.21
N ASP A 306 18.62 -5.94 -1.29
CA ASP A 306 19.66 -6.34 -0.36
C ASP A 306 19.35 -5.79 1.04
N GLY A 307 19.22 -6.67 2.02
CA GLY A 307 18.80 -6.31 3.38
C GLY A 307 19.80 -5.50 4.20
N LYS A 308 20.99 -5.21 3.67
CA LYS A 308 22.01 -4.38 4.33
C LYS A 308 22.19 -3.03 3.65
N THR A 309 22.22 -3.04 2.32
CA THR A 309 22.54 -1.87 1.49
C THR A 309 21.33 -1.23 0.85
N GLY A 310 20.22 -1.95 0.72
CA GLY A 310 19.04 -1.52 -0.04
C GLY A 310 19.24 -1.56 -1.56
N ALA A 311 20.36 -2.14 -2.04
CA ALA A 311 20.62 -2.31 -3.47
C ALA A 311 19.55 -3.20 -4.12
N MET A 312 19.10 -2.79 -5.31
CA MET A 312 18.01 -3.45 -6.04
C MET A 312 18.53 -4.29 -7.19
N LYS A 313 17.85 -5.42 -7.46
CA LYS A 313 18.08 -6.26 -8.63
C LYS A 313 16.74 -6.80 -9.14
N ILE A 314 16.46 -6.67 -10.45
CA ILE A 314 15.30 -7.32 -11.06
C ILE A 314 15.50 -8.84 -11.03
N VAL A 315 14.51 -9.57 -10.56
CA VAL A 315 14.56 -11.03 -10.46
C VAL A 315 13.49 -11.74 -11.31
N GLY A 316 12.52 -11.00 -11.84
CA GLY A 316 11.54 -11.57 -12.76
C GLY A 316 10.50 -10.57 -13.24
N HIS A 317 9.79 -10.97 -14.30
CA HIS A 317 8.64 -10.26 -14.88
C HIS A 317 7.52 -11.26 -15.06
N TYR A 318 6.31 -10.91 -14.65
CA TYR A 318 5.16 -11.81 -14.63
C TYR A 318 3.98 -11.16 -15.33
N PRO A 319 3.38 -11.77 -16.34
CA PRO A 319 2.17 -11.26 -17.00
C PRO A 319 1.04 -11.12 -15.98
N THR A 320 0.19 -10.12 -16.19
CA THR A 320 -0.98 -9.86 -15.33
C THR A 320 -2.15 -9.29 -16.16
N GLY A 321 -3.28 -8.99 -15.51
CA GLY A 321 -4.43 -8.37 -16.15
C GLY A 321 -4.11 -7.01 -16.76
N HIS A 322 -4.91 -6.59 -17.76
CA HIS A 322 -4.66 -5.37 -18.51
C HIS A 322 -4.83 -4.11 -17.64
N PHE A 323 -3.82 -3.24 -17.69
CA PHE A 323 -3.73 -1.99 -16.98
C PHE A 323 -3.70 -2.18 -15.44
N PRO A 324 -2.70 -2.88 -14.87
CA PRO A 324 -2.61 -3.23 -13.45
C PRO A 324 -2.32 -1.99 -12.60
N ARG A 325 -3.37 -1.21 -12.27
CA ARG A 325 -3.24 0.07 -11.58
C ARG A 325 -2.93 -0.08 -10.09
N SER A 326 -3.45 -1.13 -9.45
CA SER A 326 -3.28 -1.39 -8.03
C SER A 326 -3.09 -2.87 -7.78
N PHE A 327 -2.25 -3.19 -6.81
CA PHE A 327 -2.10 -4.53 -6.28
C PHE A 327 -1.81 -4.50 -4.77
N CYS A 328 -2.04 -5.60 -4.08
CA CYS A 328 -1.64 -5.75 -2.68
C CYS A 328 -0.85 -7.03 -2.47
N ILE A 329 -0.08 -7.03 -1.38
CA ILE A 329 0.56 -8.22 -0.82
C ILE A 329 -0.19 -8.54 0.48
N ASP A 330 -0.48 -9.81 0.73
CA ASP A 330 -1.10 -10.24 1.99
C ASP A 330 -0.19 -9.95 3.20
N VAL A 331 -0.75 -9.93 4.39
CA VAL A 331 0.00 -9.53 5.60
C VAL A 331 1.14 -10.49 5.95
N THR A 332 1.12 -11.73 5.44
CA THR A 332 2.21 -12.70 5.62
C THR A 332 3.31 -12.59 4.56
N GLY A 333 3.05 -11.87 3.46
CA GLY A 333 3.94 -11.78 2.31
C GLY A 333 3.97 -13.02 1.43
N ARG A 334 3.00 -13.94 1.57
CA ARG A 334 2.93 -15.18 0.78
C ARG A 334 2.20 -15.02 -0.53
N TYR A 335 1.28 -14.07 -0.62
CA TYR A 335 0.40 -13.90 -1.77
C TYR A 335 0.37 -12.46 -2.26
N LEU A 336 0.16 -12.30 -3.55
CA LEU A 336 -0.01 -11.00 -4.21
C LEU A 336 -1.27 -11.05 -5.07
N PHE A 337 -2.08 -9.97 -5.01
CA PHE A 337 -3.32 -9.84 -5.77
C PHE A 337 -3.26 -8.55 -6.58
N ALA A 338 -3.34 -8.68 -7.92
CA ALA A 338 -3.23 -7.56 -8.87
C ALA A 338 -4.51 -7.36 -9.66
N ALA A 339 -5.04 -6.15 -9.64
CA ALA A 339 -6.27 -5.78 -10.33
C ALA A 339 -5.98 -5.23 -11.74
N GLY A 340 -6.46 -5.90 -12.77
CA GLY A 340 -6.43 -5.45 -14.16
C GLY A 340 -7.60 -4.50 -14.41
N GLN A 341 -7.32 -3.18 -14.39
CA GLN A 341 -8.35 -2.14 -14.43
C GLN A 341 -9.18 -2.17 -15.71
N LEU A 342 -8.59 -2.53 -16.85
CA LEU A 342 -9.23 -2.56 -18.16
C LEU A 342 -9.63 -3.97 -18.60
N SER A 343 -9.14 -5.03 -17.95
CA SER A 343 -9.58 -6.41 -18.16
C SER A 343 -10.68 -6.85 -17.20
N ASN A 344 -10.98 -6.04 -16.15
CA ASN A 344 -11.98 -6.37 -15.14
C ASN A 344 -11.73 -7.72 -14.48
N ASP A 345 -10.49 -7.94 -14.04
CA ASP A 345 -10.04 -9.16 -13.39
C ASP A 345 -9.13 -8.91 -12.19
N LEU A 346 -8.96 -9.94 -11.37
CA LEU A 346 -8.06 -9.97 -10.23
C LEU A 346 -7.19 -11.21 -10.33
N PHE A 347 -5.90 -11.01 -10.57
CA PHE A 347 -4.90 -12.06 -10.63
C PHE A 347 -4.38 -12.37 -9.23
N ALA A 348 -4.31 -13.64 -8.88
CA ALA A 348 -3.73 -14.13 -7.63
C ALA A 348 -2.42 -14.87 -7.90
N TYR A 349 -1.39 -14.54 -7.12
CA TYR A 349 -0.07 -15.17 -7.20
C TYR A 349 0.39 -15.64 -5.84
N ARG A 350 1.15 -16.72 -5.82
CA ARG A 350 2.00 -17.09 -4.69
C ARG A 350 3.40 -16.51 -4.88
N ILE A 351 3.93 -15.92 -3.82
CA ILE A 351 5.29 -15.38 -3.76
C ILE A 351 6.24 -16.48 -3.27
N ASP A 352 7.25 -16.83 -4.06
CA ASP A 352 8.34 -17.68 -3.59
C ASP A 352 9.20 -16.89 -2.59
N GLN A 353 9.23 -17.34 -1.35
CA GLN A 353 9.86 -16.64 -0.23
C GLN A 353 11.40 -16.60 -0.33
N LYS A 354 12.02 -17.40 -1.21
CA LYS A 354 13.47 -17.44 -1.41
C LYS A 354 13.91 -16.53 -2.55
N THR A 355 13.16 -16.54 -3.65
CA THR A 355 13.55 -15.92 -4.91
C THR A 355 12.74 -14.66 -5.25
N GLY A 356 11.56 -14.46 -4.64
CA GLY A 356 10.61 -13.43 -5.00
C GLY A 356 9.82 -13.72 -6.28
N ALA A 357 9.98 -14.91 -6.86
CA ALA A 357 9.24 -15.31 -8.04
C ALA A 357 7.74 -15.40 -7.76
N LEU A 358 6.92 -15.01 -8.75
CA LEU A 358 5.47 -15.14 -8.69
C LEU A 358 5.02 -16.40 -9.43
N VAL A 359 4.19 -17.20 -8.77
CA VAL A 359 3.49 -18.34 -9.37
C VAL A 359 2.02 -17.98 -9.48
N HIS A 360 1.50 -17.84 -10.69
CA HIS A 360 0.08 -17.59 -10.93
C HIS A 360 -0.77 -18.73 -10.37
N LEU A 361 -1.79 -18.41 -9.58
CA LEU A 361 -2.67 -19.37 -8.95
C LEU A 361 -4.04 -19.40 -9.61
N ALA A 362 -4.64 -18.23 -9.81
CA ALA A 362 -5.98 -18.08 -10.36
C ALA A 362 -6.20 -16.66 -10.87
N THR A 363 -7.19 -16.51 -11.75
CA THR A 363 -7.75 -15.23 -12.19
C THR A 363 -9.24 -15.22 -11.86
N TYR A 364 -9.69 -14.15 -11.19
CA TYR A 364 -11.07 -13.97 -10.78
C TYR A 364 -11.70 -12.85 -11.60
N PRO A 365 -12.89 -13.04 -12.18
CA PRO A 365 -13.64 -11.93 -12.78
C PRO A 365 -14.06 -10.96 -11.68
N THR A 366 -14.01 -9.68 -11.97
CA THR A 366 -14.44 -8.60 -11.08
C THR A 366 -15.61 -7.83 -11.69
N GLY A 367 -16.08 -6.81 -10.99
CA GLY A 367 -16.92 -5.78 -11.58
C GLY A 367 -16.12 -4.77 -12.42
N GLY A 368 -16.82 -3.73 -12.90
CA GLY A 368 -16.26 -2.73 -13.80
C GLY A 368 -15.20 -1.82 -13.15
N VAL A 369 -14.06 -1.69 -13.80
CA VAL A 369 -12.97 -0.79 -13.44
C VAL A 369 -12.45 -1.05 -12.01
N PRO A 370 -11.84 -2.21 -11.71
CA PRO A 370 -11.19 -2.46 -10.43
C PRO A 370 -10.04 -1.48 -10.24
N ILE A 371 -10.18 -0.57 -9.26
CA ILE A 371 -9.32 0.61 -9.09
C ILE A 371 -8.34 0.49 -7.93
N TRP A 372 -8.72 -0.27 -6.90
CA TRP A 372 -7.92 -0.44 -5.70
C TRP A 372 -8.10 -1.81 -5.07
N VAL A 373 -7.00 -2.40 -4.60
CA VAL A 373 -7.03 -3.66 -3.86
C VAL A 373 -6.16 -3.56 -2.61
N MET A 374 -6.61 -4.10 -1.49
CA MET A 374 -5.86 -4.15 -0.24
C MET A 374 -6.21 -5.40 0.58
N CYS A 375 -5.24 -5.86 1.39
CA CYS A 375 -5.41 -6.98 2.31
C CYS A 375 -5.47 -6.49 3.77
N GLY A 376 -6.25 -7.18 4.60
CA GLY A 376 -6.33 -6.90 6.04
C GLY A 376 -6.67 -8.15 6.85
N SER A 377 -6.03 -8.31 8.01
CA SER A 377 -6.38 -9.39 8.94
C SER A 377 -7.77 -9.16 9.54
N VAL A 378 -8.53 -10.23 9.80
CA VAL A 378 -9.68 -10.20 10.69
C VAL A 378 -9.21 -10.37 12.15
N LYS A 379 -9.98 -9.86 13.11
CA LYS A 379 -9.61 -9.89 14.53
C LYS A 379 -10.11 -11.15 15.22
#